data_3819af1e75656c3987c782a5ad98ec7d
#
_entry.id   3819af1e75656c3987c782a5ad98ec7d
#
_cell.length_a   1.000
_cell.length_b   1.000
_cell.length_c   1.000
_cell.angle_alpha   90.00
_cell.angle_beta   90.00
_cell.angle_gamma   90.00
#
_symmetry.space_group_name_H-M   'P 1'
#
loop_
_entity.id
_entity.type
_entity.pdbx_description
1 polymer ?
#
loop_
_entity_poly.entity_id
_entity_poly.type
_entity_poly.pdbx_seq_one_letter_code
_entity_poly.pdbx_strand_id
1 'polypeptide(L)'
;MKEVSLSKQGVAPGFTPYIYHMHCTDFHYATNALRAFFLCKGWIEVHPQSRLSILAACEDPSTVSDFVYHNQLRPLPQTGQMRLEHELLRNPQLPGVFCVTTSYRNEPNPIPGRHETIFPMFEFETHGGIDVLHDLEIELITAL
;
A
#
# COMPACT_ATOMS: atom_id res chain seq x y z
N MET A 1 0.04 0.54 -37.89
CA MET A 1 0.82 0.59 -36.60
C MET A 1 1.22 2.03 -36.39
N LYS A 2 0.58 2.74 -35.45
CA LYS A 2 1.02 4.09 -35.07
C LYS A 2 2.08 3.93 -33.99
N GLU A 3 3.29 4.38 -34.27
CA GLU A 3 4.34 4.53 -33.25
C GLU A 3 3.82 5.47 -32.17
N VAL A 4 3.70 4.95 -30.95
CA VAL A 4 3.52 5.79 -29.78
C VAL A 4 4.89 6.41 -29.47
N SER A 5 5.09 7.64 -29.92
CA SER A 5 6.23 8.45 -29.49
C SER A 5 6.14 8.63 -27.99
N LEU A 6 6.99 7.91 -27.26
CA LEU A 6 7.28 8.20 -25.87
C LEU A 6 7.99 9.56 -25.83
N SER A 7 7.22 10.63 -25.70
CA SER A 7 7.80 11.94 -25.37
C SER A 7 8.59 11.75 -24.05
N LYS A 8 9.87 12.15 -24.09
CA LYS A 8 10.66 12.36 -22.88
C LYS A 8 9.99 13.51 -22.11
N GLN A 9 8.93 13.20 -21.40
CA GLN A 9 8.35 14.14 -20.45
C GLN A 9 9.37 14.27 -19.33
N GLY A 10 10.11 15.38 -19.36
CA GLY A 10 10.91 15.79 -18.21
C GLY A 10 9.98 15.88 -17.00
N VAL A 11 10.50 15.54 -15.83
CA VAL A 11 9.81 15.73 -14.55
C VAL A 11 9.18 17.12 -14.54
N ALA A 12 7.88 17.19 -14.35
CA ALA A 12 7.17 18.46 -14.32
C ALA A 12 7.83 19.41 -13.30
N PRO A 13 8.07 20.69 -13.64
CA PRO A 13 8.65 21.64 -12.71
C PRO A 13 7.79 21.71 -11.44
N GLY A 14 8.40 21.47 -10.28
CA GLY A 14 7.70 21.47 -8.99
C GLY A 14 7.33 20.10 -8.43
N PHE A 15 7.57 19.00 -9.17
CA PHE A 15 7.44 17.67 -8.61
C PHE A 15 8.64 17.37 -7.71
N THR A 16 8.44 17.44 -6.41
CA THR A 16 9.39 16.92 -5.43
C THR A 16 8.98 15.48 -5.14
N PRO A 17 9.77 14.47 -5.49
CA PRO A 17 9.44 13.10 -5.15
C PRO A 17 9.25 12.96 -3.63
N TYR A 18 8.16 12.40 -3.20
CA TYR A 18 7.84 12.15 -1.79
C TYR A 18 8.97 11.44 -1.03
N ILE A 19 9.68 10.58 -1.72
CA ILE A 19 10.80 9.79 -1.18
C ILE A 19 11.89 10.65 -0.52
N TYR A 20 11.99 11.94 -0.85
CA TYR A 20 12.98 12.85 -0.23
C TYR A 20 12.55 13.37 1.15
N HIS A 21 11.30 13.20 1.53
CA HIS A 21 10.81 13.65 2.84
C HIS A 21 10.89 12.57 3.92
N MET A 22 11.07 11.31 3.52
CA MET A 22 11.20 10.19 4.46
C MET A 22 12.66 9.85 4.66
N HIS A 23 13.14 9.96 5.89
CA HIS A 23 14.49 9.52 6.22
C HIS A 23 14.56 7.99 6.16
N CYS A 24 15.57 7.45 5.45
CA CYS A 24 15.67 6.00 5.21
C CYS A 24 15.83 5.19 6.51
N THR A 25 16.48 5.77 7.53
CA THR A 25 16.62 5.13 8.85
C THR A 25 15.29 5.06 9.59
N ASP A 26 14.46 6.11 9.50
CA ASP A 26 13.16 6.14 10.17
C ASP A 26 12.22 5.10 9.55
N PHE A 27 12.21 4.99 8.22
CA PHE A 27 11.50 3.94 7.51
C PHE A 27 11.99 2.55 7.92
N HIS A 28 13.32 2.36 7.99
CA HIS A 28 13.94 1.09 8.38
C HIS A 28 13.52 0.68 9.80
N TYR A 29 13.64 1.57 10.77
CA TYR A 29 13.28 1.26 12.16
C TYR A 29 11.79 1.01 12.31
N ALA A 30 10.95 1.86 11.75
CA ALA A 30 9.50 1.71 11.83
C ALA A 30 9.03 0.38 11.20
N THR A 31 9.48 0.08 9.98
CA THR A 31 9.06 -1.16 9.31
C THR A 31 9.58 -2.41 10.00
N ASN A 32 10.80 -2.38 10.58
CA ASN A 32 11.32 -3.52 11.31
C ASN A 32 10.60 -3.75 12.65
N ALA A 33 10.23 -2.69 13.36
CA ALA A 33 9.44 -2.81 14.58
C ALA A 33 8.06 -3.42 14.29
N LEU A 34 7.37 -2.92 13.26
CA LEU A 34 6.10 -3.47 12.78
C LEU A 34 6.23 -4.94 12.36
N ARG A 35 7.24 -5.28 11.56
CA ARG A 35 7.51 -6.68 11.17
C ARG A 35 7.74 -7.57 12.39
N ALA A 36 8.58 -7.13 13.33
CA ALA A 36 8.87 -7.91 14.53
C ALA A 36 7.59 -8.22 15.33
N PHE A 37 6.70 -7.23 15.48
CA PHE A 37 5.43 -7.39 16.16
C PHE A 37 4.56 -8.49 15.52
N PHE A 38 4.37 -8.44 14.21
CA PHE A 38 3.51 -9.40 13.50
C PHE A 38 4.17 -10.78 13.37
N LEU A 39 5.48 -10.85 13.12
CA LEU A 39 6.21 -12.11 13.04
C LEU A 39 6.21 -12.87 14.36
N CYS A 40 6.32 -12.19 15.52
CA CYS A 40 6.27 -12.85 16.82
C CYS A 40 4.87 -13.46 17.11
N LYS A 41 3.82 -12.98 16.44
CA LYS A 41 2.47 -13.56 16.49
C LYS A 41 2.27 -14.70 15.48
N GLY A 42 3.31 -15.08 14.74
CA GLY A 42 3.25 -16.13 13.72
C GLY A 42 2.58 -15.69 12.41
N TRP A 43 2.44 -14.39 12.18
CA TRP A 43 1.86 -13.87 10.95
C TRP A 43 2.83 -13.95 9.79
N ILE A 44 2.31 -13.97 8.58
CA ILE A 44 3.09 -14.15 7.35
C ILE A 44 3.17 -12.83 6.58
N GLU A 45 4.40 -12.41 6.23
CA GLU A 45 4.60 -11.30 5.31
C GLU A 45 4.30 -11.75 3.87
N VAL A 46 3.36 -11.07 3.24
CA VAL A 46 2.91 -11.35 1.87
C VAL A 46 3.55 -10.34 0.93
N HIS A 47 4.04 -10.79 -0.23
CA HIS A 47 4.50 -9.89 -1.27
C HIS A 47 3.29 -9.18 -1.90
N PRO A 48 3.19 -7.84 -1.82
CA PRO A 48 2.11 -7.10 -2.44
C PRO A 48 2.18 -7.25 -3.96
N GLN A 49 1.05 -7.62 -4.57
CA GLN A 49 0.94 -7.68 -6.03
C GLN A 49 0.19 -6.46 -6.53
N SER A 50 0.92 -5.57 -7.18
CA SER A 50 0.39 -4.35 -7.79
C SER A 50 -0.41 -4.61 -9.08
N ARG A 51 -0.95 -5.81 -9.27
CA ARG A 51 -1.53 -6.24 -10.56
C ARG A 51 -2.97 -6.71 -10.49
N LEU A 52 -3.59 -6.60 -9.33
CA LEU A 52 -5.00 -6.98 -9.22
C LEU A 52 -5.84 -5.93 -9.93
N SER A 53 -6.69 -6.39 -10.83
CA SER A 53 -7.66 -5.53 -11.53
C SER A 53 -8.86 -5.15 -10.66
N ILE A 54 -8.82 -5.52 -9.38
CA ILE A 54 -9.89 -5.27 -8.42
C ILE A 54 -9.36 -4.26 -7.43
N LEU A 55 -10.05 -3.14 -7.32
CA LEU A 55 -9.83 -2.12 -6.30
C LEU A 55 -10.52 -2.56 -5.00
N ALA A 56 -9.95 -2.18 -3.87
CA ALA A 56 -10.61 -2.38 -2.59
C ALA A 56 -11.86 -1.50 -2.49
N ALA A 57 -12.87 -1.96 -1.75
CA ALA A 57 -14.12 -1.21 -1.60
C ALA A 57 -13.94 0.15 -0.92
N CYS A 58 -12.84 0.35 -0.20
CA CYS A 58 -12.48 1.61 0.46
C CYS A 58 -11.69 2.58 -0.42
N GLU A 59 -11.31 2.17 -1.64
CA GLU A 59 -10.59 3.04 -2.56
C GLU A 59 -11.55 4.04 -3.21
N ASP A 60 -11.06 5.27 -3.37
CA ASP A 60 -11.78 6.29 -4.12
C ASP A 60 -11.44 6.19 -5.61
N PRO A 61 -12.40 5.79 -6.47
CA PRO A 61 -12.16 5.67 -7.91
C PRO A 61 -11.69 6.97 -8.57
N SER A 62 -12.01 8.12 -7.99
CA SER A 62 -11.60 9.43 -8.53
C SER A 62 -10.11 9.71 -8.36
N THR A 63 -9.44 9.00 -7.45
CA THR A 63 -8.01 9.15 -7.15
C THR A 63 -7.16 8.03 -7.75
N VAL A 64 -7.76 7.11 -8.52
CA VAL A 64 -7.04 6.03 -9.21
C VAL A 64 -6.27 6.59 -10.40
N SER A 65 -5.01 6.21 -10.51
CA SER A 65 -4.19 6.44 -11.69
C SER A 65 -3.97 5.14 -12.44
N ASP A 66 -4.09 5.20 -13.75
CA ASP A 66 -3.85 4.05 -14.61
C ASP A 66 -2.48 4.12 -15.28
N PHE A 67 -1.91 2.96 -15.57
CA PHE A 67 -0.71 2.84 -16.39
C PHE A 67 -0.88 1.74 -17.46
N VAL A 68 -0.12 1.87 -18.55
CA VAL A 68 -0.13 0.87 -19.62
C VAL A 68 1.09 -0.02 -19.48
N TYR A 69 0.83 -1.33 -19.37
CA TYR A 69 1.87 -2.35 -19.34
C TYR A 69 1.49 -3.52 -20.26
N HIS A 70 2.36 -3.88 -21.18
CA HIS A 70 2.08 -4.89 -22.21
C HIS A 70 0.75 -4.65 -22.96
N ASN A 71 0.49 -3.42 -23.36
CA ASN A 71 -0.74 -2.98 -24.02
C ASN A 71 -2.04 -3.21 -23.22
N GLN A 72 -1.93 -3.38 -21.91
CA GLN A 72 -3.06 -3.48 -20.99
C GLN A 72 -3.08 -2.29 -20.05
N LEU A 73 -4.23 -1.65 -19.94
CA LEU A 73 -4.46 -0.62 -18.94
C LEU A 73 -4.61 -1.28 -17.58
N ARG A 74 -3.91 -0.77 -16.57
CA ARG A 74 -3.93 -1.28 -15.20
C ARG A 74 -3.92 -0.12 -14.21
N PRO A 75 -4.66 -0.21 -13.09
CA PRO A 75 -4.57 0.78 -12.05
C PRO A 75 -3.24 0.66 -11.29
N LEU A 76 -2.70 1.80 -10.86
CA LEU A 76 -1.70 1.84 -9.81
C LEU A 76 -2.36 1.50 -8.46
N PRO A 77 -1.72 0.72 -7.61
CA PRO A 77 -2.33 0.28 -6.36
C PRO A 77 -2.49 1.44 -5.38
N GLN A 78 -3.61 1.50 -4.71
CA GLN A 78 -3.83 2.39 -3.56
C GLN A 78 -3.65 1.66 -2.22
N THR A 79 -3.77 0.33 -2.22
CA THR A 79 -3.67 -0.53 -1.05
C THR A 79 -3.24 -1.95 -1.43
N GLY A 80 -2.65 -2.67 -0.50
CA GLY A 80 -2.38 -4.10 -0.61
C GLY A 80 -3.49 -4.99 -0.03
N GLN A 81 -4.55 -4.39 0.53
CA GLN A 81 -5.60 -5.07 1.29
C GLN A 81 -6.23 -6.24 0.52
N MET A 82 -6.62 -6.02 -0.75
CA MET A 82 -7.22 -7.09 -1.56
C MET A 82 -6.30 -8.31 -1.72
N ARG A 83 -4.98 -8.09 -1.74
CA ARG A 83 -4.02 -9.19 -1.77
C ARG A 83 -3.95 -9.93 -0.45
N LEU A 84 -3.98 -9.20 0.66
CA LEU A 84 -3.96 -9.78 2.01
C LEU A 84 -5.22 -10.61 2.25
N GLU A 85 -6.40 -10.06 1.96
CA GLU A 85 -7.68 -10.76 2.05
C GLU A 85 -7.69 -12.03 1.20
N HIS A 86 -7.23 -11.95 -0.05
CA HIS A 86 -7.13 -13.12 -0.93
C HIS A 86 -6.26 -14.23 -0.33
N GLU A 87 -5.13 -13.88 0.31
CA GLU A 87 -4.25 -14.87 0.95
C GLU A 87 -4.90 -15.52 2.17
N LEU A 88 -5.61 -14.76 3.01
CA LEU A 88 -6.35 -15.32 4.13
C LEU A 88 -7.50 -16.23 3.69
N LEU A 89 -8.24 -15.84 2.66
CA LEU A 89 -9.32 -16.68 2.11
C LEU A 89 -8.79 -18.02 1.56
N ARG A 90 -7.59 -18.01 0.96
CA ARG A 90 -6.96 -19.25 0.46
C ARG A 90 -6.31 -20.07 1.55
N ASN A 91 -5.89 -19.46 2.63
CA ASN A 91 -5.14 -20.08 3.71
C ASN A 91 -5.77 -19.74 5.07
N PRO A 92 -7.01 -20.22 5.34
CA PRO A 92 -7.78 -19.82 6.53
C PRO A 92 -7.16 -20.27 7.85
N GLN A 93 -6.13 -21.10 7.82
CA GLN A 93 -5.37 -21.56 9.00
C GLN A 93 -4.31 -20.53 9.45
N LEU A 94 -3.99 -19.53 8.64
CA LEU A 94 -3.03 -18.48 9.03
C LEU A 94 -3.67 -17.56 10.09
N PRO A 95 -2.92 -17.18 11.11
CA PRO A 95 -3.44 -16.26 12.15
C PRO A 95 -3.65 -14.83 11.61
N GLY A 96 -2.90 -14.46 10.59
CA GLY A 96 -2.96 -13.17 9.94
C GLY A 96 -1.84 -13.02 8.92
N VAL A 97 -1.96 -11.99 8.09
CA VAL A 97 -0.98 -11.64 7.05
C VAL A 97 -0.74 -10.13 7.05
N PHE A 98 0.43 -9.73 6.58
CA PHE A 98 0.78 -8.31 6.47
C PHE A 98 1.69 -8.06 5.27
N CYS A 99 1.78 -6.81 4.86
CA CYS A 99 2.70 -6.40 3.81
C CYS A 99 3.14 -4.94 3.97
N VAL A 100 4.21 -4.59 3.27
CA VAL A 100 4.61 -3.20 3.03
C VAL A 100 4.34 -2.89 1.58
N THR A 101 3.51 -1.88 1.32
CA THR A 101 3.12 -1.45 -0.03
C THR A 101 3.50 0.00 -0.29
N THR A 102 3.28 0.44 -1.52
CA THR A 102 3.27 1.85 -1.88
C THR A 102 1.87 2.21 -2.37
N SER A 103 1.26 3.19 -1.74
CA SER A 103 -0.01 3.77 -2.17
C SER A 103 0.23 4.85 -3.21
N TYR A 104 -0.55 4.82 -4.29
CA TYR A 104 -0.58 5.84 -5.34
C TYR A 104 -1.96 6.49 -5.35
N ARG A 105 -2.02 7.77 -5.03
CA ARG A 105 -3.28 8.53 -4.98
C ARG A 105 -3.20 9.78 -5.84
N ASN A 106 -3.97 9.80 -6.90
CA ASN A 106 -4.07 10.97 -7.78
C ASN A 106 -5.10 11.96 -7.22
N GLU A 107 -4.76 12.57 -6.08
CA GLU A 107 -5.63 13.55 -5.45
C GLU A 107 -5.86 14.75 -6.38
N PRO A 108 -7.11 15.08 -6.76
CA PRO A 108 -7.38 16.16 -7.69
C PRO A 108 -7.06 17.54 -7.11
N ASN A 109 -7.13 17.71 -5.79
CA ASN A 109 -6.85 18.96 -5.08
C ASN A 109 -6.01 18.67 -3.82
N PRO A 110 -4.75 18.26 -3.95
CA PRO A 110 -3.93 17.91 -2.80
C PRO A 110 -3.63 19.18 -1.95
N ILE A 111 -3.82 19.05 -0.65
CA ILE A 111 -3.47 20.11 0.31
C ILE A 111 -2.01 19.89 0.72
N PRO A 112 -1.09 20.83 0.43
CA PRO A 112 0.32 20.70 0.80
C PRO A 112 0.48 20.46 2.31
N GLY A 113 1.34 19.49 2.65
CA GLY A 113 1.61 19.12 4.04
C GLY A 113 0.52 18.28 4.72
N ARG A 114 -0.57 17.97 4.01
CA ARG A 114 -1.67 17.11 4.50
C ARG A 114 -1.93 15.92 3.60
N HIS A 115 -1.88 16.09 2.29
CA HIS A 115 -2.12 15.04 1.32
C HIS A 115 -0.83 14.66 0.63
N GLU A 116 -0.44 13.42 0.81
CA GLU A 116 0.63 12.80 0.05
C GLU A 116 0.02 11.99 -1.09
N THR A 117 0.66 12.02 -2.25
CA THR A 117 0.17 11.32 -3.44
C THR A 117 0.85 9.97 -3.67
N ILE A 118 2.03 9.78 -3.10
CA ILE A 118 2.78 8.52 -3.14
C ILE A 118 3.41 8.32 -1.77
N PHE A 119 3.06 7.26 -1.09
CA PHE A 119 3.57 6.99 0.25
C PHE A 119 3.61 5.49 0.56
N PRO A 120 4.54 5.04 1.42
CA PRO A 120 4.55 3.67 1.90
C PRO A 120 3.42 3.44 2.89
N MET A 121 2.84 2.25 2.86
CA MET A 121 1.85 1.78 3.81
C MET A 121 2.32 0.45 4.40
N PHE A 122 2.09 0.27 5.70
CA PHE A 122 2.14 -1.02 6.36
C PHE A 122 0.70 -1.47 6.58
N GLU A 123 0.33 -2.60 6.00
CA GLU A 123 -1.05 -3.09 6.00
C GLU A 123 -1.10 -4.51 6.53
N PHE A 124 -2.19 -4.85 7.20
CA PHE A 124 -2.39 -6.18 7.76
C PHE A 124 -3.86 -6.59 7.72
N GLU A 125 -4.09 -7.89 7.67
CA GLU A 125 -5.40 -8.53 7.69
C GLU A 125 -5.40 -9.72 8.64
N THR A 126 -6.50 -9.91 9.39
CA THR A 126 -6.71 -11.02 10.29
C THR A 126 -8.17 -11.46 10.29
N HIS A 127 -8.40 -12.63 10.84
CA HIS A 127 -9.76 -13.11 11.09
C HIS A 127 -10.39 -12.39 12.27
N GLY A 128 -11.71 -12.19 12.19
CA GLY A 128 -12.49 -11.59 13.26
C GLY A 128 -13.23 -10.33 12.83
N GLY A 129 -13.79 -9.64 13.79
CA GLY A 129 -14.51 -8.39 13.59
C GLY A 129 -13.75 -7.19 14.16
N ILE A 130 -14.48 -6.07 14.30
CA ILE A 130 -13.94 -4.80 14.77
C ILE A 130 -13.29 -4.88 16.16
N ASP A 131 -13.81 -5.71 17.05
CA ASP A 131 -13.25 -5.86 18.41
C ASP A 131 -11.85 -6.48 18.35
N VAL A 132 -11.64 -7.50 17.51
CA VAL A 132 -10.32 -8.11 17.32
C VAL A 132 -9.33 -7.13 16.72
N LEU A 133 -9.77 -6.33 15.75
CA LEU A 133 -8.94 -5.29 15.14
C LEU A 133 -8.53 -4.23 16.17
N HIS A 134 -9.49 -3.74 16.96
CA HIS A 134 -9.25 -2.73 17.99
C HIS A 134 -8.24 -3.21 19.05
N ASP A 135 -8.41 -4.45 19.55
CA ASP A 135 -7.48 -5.02 20.53
C ASP A 135 -6.06 -5.15 19.96
N LEU A 136 -5.97 -5.60 18.70
CA LEU A 136 -4.69 -5.73 17.99
C LEU A 136 -4.01 -4.36 17.78
N GLU A 137 -4.76 -3.32 17.45
CA GLU A 137 -4.23 -1.97 17.28
C GLU A 137 -3.71 -1.40 18.61
N ILE A 138 -4.41 -1.64 19.74
CA ILE A 138 -3.94 -1.27 21.06
C ILE A 138 -2.63 -1.98 21.41
N GLU A 139 -2.56 -3.29 21.16
CA GLU A 139 -1.33 -4.06 21.37
C GLU A 139 -0.17 -3.53 20.53
N LEU A 140 -0.42 -3.24 19.25
CA LEU A 140 0.57 -2.71 18.33
C LEU A 140 1.11 -1.37 18.80
N ILE A 141 0.23 -0.40 19.13
CA ILE A 141 0.63 0.94 19.60
C ILE A 141 1.40 0.85 20.92
N THR A 142 1.03 -0.11 21.76
CA THR A 142 1.70 -0.30 23.07
C THR A 142 3.10 -0.91 22.92
N ALA A 143 3.32 -1.68 21.84
CA ALA A 143 4.60 -2.35 21.57
C ALA A 143 5.61 -1.45 20.82
N LEU A 144 5.18 -0.35 20.20
CA LEU A 144 6.02 0.61 19.46
C LEU A 144 6.53 1.73 20.38
#